data_b1146500e171a4d92ff855d9d64fe0b5
#
_entry.id   b1146500e171a4d92ff855d9d64fe0b5
#
_cell.length_a   1.000
_cell.length_b   1.000
_cell.length_c   1.000
_cell.angle_alpha   90.00
_cell.angle_beta   90.00
_cell.angle_gamma   90.00
#
_symmetry.space_group_name_H-M   'P 1'
#
loop_
_entity.id
_entity.type
_entity.pdbx_description
1 polymer ?
#
loop_
_entity_poly.entity_id
_entity_poly.type
_entity_poly.pdbx_seq_one_letter_code
_entity_poly.pdbx_strand_id
1 'polypeptide(L)'
;MNIKTLIMTSLLVATTASAQNEEPGAHKQKAQPLSGITYQVDKQITLSNKTTPLWLNANKYGLSSLEKSNGYILVGAERRLSEDEGRKWGVGYGLEAAVTSGFTSRFVVQQAYVEGRWLHGVLSIGSKEHPLELKNDSLSSGSQTLGKNARPVPQVRLALEDYWTIPGTRGWLHLKGHIAYGKMTDDNWQHEFTQRKSKFSDDVLFHSKAGYLKIGNEEVFCPWSLEMGLEMACLFGGSSWKIVNGELVNFSKGGTGLGDYWRAFVPGGAEPGE
;
A
#
# COMPACT_ATOMS: atom_id res chain seq x y z
N MET A 1 31.71 -31.12 -9.52
CA MET A 1 30.46 -30.49 -8.95
C MET A 1 30.13 -29.33 -9.87
N ASN A 2 29.34 -29.59 -10.92
CA ASN A 2 29.01 -28.60 -11.95
C ASN A 2 27.74 -27.88 -11.58
N ILE A 3 27.88 -26.64 -11.12
CA ILE A 3 26.76 -25.74 -10.90
C ILE A 3 26.43 -25.08 -12.24
N LYS A 4 25.45 -25.62 -12.95
CA LYS A 4 24.80 -24.90 -14.04
C LYS A 4 23.68 -24.07 -13.42
N THR A 5 23.98 -22.86 -13.05
CA THR A 5 22.99 -21.85 -12.65
C THR A 5 22.34 -21.35 -13.94
N LEU A 6 21.17 -21.84 -14.24
CA LEU A 6 20.34 -21.28 -15.31
C LEU A 6 19.59 -20.08 -14.74
N ILE A 7 20.15 -18.89 -14.92
CA ILE A 7 19.47 -17.62 -14.65
C ILE A 7 18.56 -17.37 -15.87
N MET A 8 17.29 -17.71 -15.76
CA MET A 8 16.31 -17.22 -16.73
C MET A 8 15.84 -15.82 -16.28
N THR A 9 16.21 -14.84 -17.07
CA THR A 9 15.76 -13.46 -17.00
C THR A 9 14.25 -13.39 -17.08
N SER A 10 13.62 -12.76 -16.09
CA SER A 10 12.22 -12.36 -16.15
C SER A 10 12.09 -11.31 -17.26
N LEU A 11 11.36 -11.63 -18.31
CA LEU A 11 10.99 -10.66 -19.34
C LEU A 11 9.78 -9.87 -18.81
N LEU A 12 10.05 -8.68 -18.29
CA LEU A 12 8.99 -7.72 -17.94
C LEU A 12 8.53 -7.07 -19.25
N VAL A 13 7.37 -7.47 -19.74
CA VAL A 13 6.69 -6.77 -20.83
C VAL A 13 5.54 -6.01 -20.22
N ALA A 14 5.80 -4.77 -19.84
CA ALA A 14 4.75 -3.81 -19.52
C ALA A 14 4.29 -3.20 -20.85
N THR A 15 3.11 -3.56 -21.31
CA THR A 15 2.46 -2.88 -22.43
C THR A 15 1.41 -1.94 -21.83
N THR A 16 1.74 -0.66 -21.69
CA THR A 16 0.77 0.40 -21.44
C THR A 16 0.12 0.77 -22.77
N ALA A 17 -1.13 0.43 -22.97
CA ALA A 17 -1.93 0.96 -24.05
C ALA A 17 -2.66 2.19 -23.54
N SER A 18 -2.10 3.38 -23.76
CA SER A 18 -2.78 4.67 -23.55
C SER A 18 -3.54 5.01 -24.81
N ALA A 19 -4.85 4.96 -24.78
CA ALA A 19 -5.67 5.61 -25.79
C ALA A 19 -5.85 7.08 -25.40
N GLN A 20 -4.99 7.96 -25.89
CA GLN A 20 -5.15 9.40 -25.79
C GLN A 20 -5.98 9.87 -27.00
N ASN A 21 -7.16 10.39 -26.71
CA ASN A 21 -7.84 11.29 -27.63
C ASN A 21 -7.51 12.72 -27.20
N GLU A 22 -6.55 13.35 -27.87
CA GLU A 22 -6.30 14.78 -27.75
C GLU A 22 -7.26 15.55 -28.66
N GLU A 23 -8.09 16.42 -28.07
CA GLU A 23 -8.68 17.56 -28.77
C GLU A 23 -8.26 18.87 -28.07
N PRO A 24 -7.83 19.88 -28.84
CA PRO A 24 -7.45 21.17 -28.29
C PRO A 24 -8.66 22.11 -28.21
N GLY A 25 -9.04 22.44 -26.97
CA GLY A 25 -10.10 23.44 -26.76
C GLY A 25 -10.28 23.74 -25.29
N ALA A 26 -9.80 24.90 -24.83
CA ALA A 26 -9.97 25.39 -23.47
C ALA A 26 -11.43 25.73 -23.19
N HIS A 27 -12.24 24.73 -22.86
CA HIS A 27 -13.52 24.89 -22.20
C HIS A 27 -13.42 24.30 -20.79
N LYS A 28 -13.95 25.00 -19.79
CA LYS A 28 -14.16 24.50 -18.43
C LYS A 28 -14.97 23.20 -18.50
N GLN A 29 -14.31 22.09 -18.73
CA GLN A 29 -14.95 20.79 -18.80
C GLN A 29 -15.42 20.40 -17.39
N LYS A 30 -16.69 19.99 -17.29
CA LYS A 30 -17.21 19.28 -16.12
C LYS A 30 -16.36 18.02 -15.90
N ALA A 31 -16.12 17.68 -14.64
CA ALA A 31 -15.45 16.42 -14.31
C ALA A 31 -16.13 15.26 -15.05
N GLN A 32 -15.37 14.56 -15.87
CA GLN A 32 -15.85 13.35 -16.56
C GLN A 32 -15.23 12.15 -15.84
N PRO A 33 -15.93 11.55 -14.89
CA PRO A 33 -15.36 10.48 -14.04
C PRO A 33 -15.00 9.20 -14.81
N LEU A 34 -15.41 9.08 -16.07
CA LEU A 34 -15.11 7.95 -16.94
C LEU A 34 -14.01 8.23 -17.97
N SER A 35 -13.42 9.43 -17.99
CA SER A 35 -12.28 9.77 -18.85
C SER A 35 -10.95 9.52 -18.11
N GLY A 36 -9.87 9.26 -18.85
CA GLY A 36 -8.53 9.10 -18.29
C GLY A 36 -8.34 7.74 -17.58
N ILE A 37 -9.06 6.70 -17.99
CA ILE A 37 -8.85 5.35 -17.44
C ILE A 37 -7.64 4.72 -18.14
N THR A 38 -6.67 4.29 -17.32
CA THR A 38 -5.50 3.52 -17.77
C THR A 38 -5.73 2.05 -17.48
N TYR A 39 -5.41 1.19 -18.44
CA TYR A 39 -5.47 -0.26 -18.30
C TYR A 39 -4.07 -0.83 -18.18
N GLN A 40 -3.91 -1.80 -17.31
CA GLN A 40 -2.64 -2.49 -17.07
C GLN A 40 -2.80 -3.99 -17.20
N VAL A 41 -1.81 -4.64 -17.83
CA VAL A 41 -1.63 -6.08 -17.80
C VAL A 41 -0.19 -6.37 -17.46
N ASP A 42 0.04 -7.10 -16.39
CA ASP A 42 1.35 -7.57 -15.98
C ASP A 42 1.36 -9.09 -15.86
N LYS A 43 2.47 -9.70 -16.26
CA LYS A 43 2.68 -11.14 -16.09
C LYS A 43 4.10 -11.41 -15.62
N GLN A 44 4.22 -12.35 -14.70
CA GLN A 44 5.50 -12.83 -14.21
C GLN A 44 5.49 -14.36 -14.18
N ILE A 45 6.61 -14.96 -14.59
CA ILE A 45 6.88 -16.37 -14.39
C ILE A 45 8.26 -16.48 -13.77
N THR A 46 8.36 -17.23 -12.70
CA THR A 46 9.61 -17.48 -11.99
C THR A 46 9.86 -18.98 -11.92
N LEU A 47 11.04 -19.39 -12.37
CA LEU A 47 11.51 -20.76 -12.29
C LEU A 47 12.85 -20.80 -11.57
N SER A 48 12.95 -21.61 -10.54
CA SER A 48 14.17 -21.77 -9.75
C SER A 48 14.43 -23.24 -9.44
N ASN A 49 15.66 -23.58 -9.11
CA ASN A 49 16.04 -24.96 -8.84
C ASN A 49 15.53 -25.47 -7.47
N LYS A 50 15.37 -24.56 -6.50
CA LYS A 50 14.86 -24.86 -5.14
C LYS A 50 13.75 -23.91 -4.75
N THR A 51 14.09 -22.86 -4.01
CA THR A 51 13.19 -21.78 -3.63
C THR A 51 13.50 -20.55 -4.44
N THR A 52 12.51 -19.71 -4.70
CA THR A 52 12.75 -18.41 -5.31
C THR A 52 13.58 -17.55 -4.36
N PRO A 53 14.66 -16.90 -4.84
CA PRO A 53 15.46 -16.01 -4.02
C PRO A 53 14.63 -14.87 -3.42
N LEU A 54 14.86 -14.54 -2.14
CA LEU A 54 14.10 -13.51 -1.42
C LEU A 54 14.14 -12.14 -2.09
N TRP A 55 15.24 -11.77 -2.72
CA TRP A 55 15.37 -10.48 -3.39
C TRP A 55 14.46 -10.33 -4.62
N LEU A 56 14.03 -11.45 -5.25
CA LEU A 56 13.03 -11.42 -6.32
C LEU A 56 11.61 -11.17 -5.78
N ASN A 57 11.39 -11.34 -4.49
CA ASN A 57 10.11 -11.16 -3.83
C ASN A 57 9.99 -9.83 -3.08
N ALA A 58 11.08 -9.05 -3.02
CA ALA A 58 11.08 -7.76 -2.35
C ALA A 58 10.33 -6.69 -3.16
N ASN A 59 9.66 -5.77 -2.46
CA ASN A 59 8.99 -4.60 -3.02
C ASN A 59 7.91 -4.90 -4.07
N LYS A 60 7.15 -5.97 -3.86
CA LYS A 60 6.08 -6.41 -4.77
C LYS A 60 4.68 -6.37 -4.16
N TYR A 61 4.50 -5.62 -3.08
CA TYR A 61 3.22 -5.51 -2.38
C TYR A 61 2.53 -6.86 -2.14
N GLY A 62 3.31 -7.87 -1.74
CA GLY A 62 2.81 -9.21 -1.46
C GLY A 62 2.43 -10.06 -2.68
N LEU A 63 2.60 -9.54 -3.89
CA LEU A 63 2.41 -10.32 -5.11
C LEU A 63 3.70 -11.09 -5.44
N SER A 64 4.02 -12.06 -4.60
CA SER A 64 5.27 -12.81 -4.63
C SER A 64 5.09 -14.21 -4.06
N SER A 65 6.00 -15.13 -4.37
CA SER A 65 6.01 -16.49 -3.86
C SER A 65 7.43 -17.04 -3.74
N LEU A 66 7.67 -17.86 -2.71
CA LEU A 66 8.92 -18.58 -2.50
C LEU A 66 8.95 -19.94 -3.22
N GLU A 67 7.85 -20.36 -3.79
CA GLU A 67 7.76 -21.62 -4.53
C GLU A 67 8.74 -21.61 -5.72
N LYS A 68 9.37 -22.78 -5.97
CA LYS A 68 10.36 -22.93 -7.04
C LYS A 68 9.83 -22.61 -8.43
N SER A 69 8.54 -22.83 -8.65
CA SER A 69 7.84 -22.55 -9.89
C SER A 69 6.59 -21.76 -9.54
N ASN A 70 6.56 -20.51 -9.91
CA ASN A 70 5.44 -19.62 -9.61
C ASN A 70 5.24 -18.60 -10.73
N GLY A 71 4.07 -17.99 -10.75
CA GLY A 71 3.77 -16.93 -11.68
C GLY A 71 2.39 -16.34 -11.48
N TYR A 72 2.15 -15.21 -12.11
CA TYR A 72 0.84 -14.56 -12.09
C TYR A 72 0.56 -13.83 -13.40
N ILE A 73 -0.70 -13.58 -13.65
CA ILE A 73 -1.21 -12.62 -14.61
C ILE A 73 -2.09 -11.64 -13.83
N LEU A 74 -1.72 -10.36 -13.84
CA LEU A 74 -2.45 -9.27 -13.22
C LEU A 74 -3.11 -8.44 -14.31
N VAL A 75 -4.36 -8.06 -14.09
CA VAL A 75 -5.12 -7.14 -14.94
C VAL A 75 -5.63 -6.02 -14.05
N GLY A 76 -5.51 -4.80 -14.52
CA GLY A 76 -5.96 -3.63 -13.78
C GLY A 76 -6.56 -2.55 -14.65
N ALA A 77 -7.37 -1.72 -14.02
CA ALA A 77 -7.89 -0.49 -14.57
C ALA A 77 -7.88 0.57 -13.47
N GLU A 78 -7.30 1.72 -13.73
CA GLU A 78 -7.26 2.83 -12.79
C GLU A 78 -7.56 4.16 -13.46
N ARG A 79 -8.15 5.06 -12.70
CA ARG A 79 -8.21 6.49 -13.00
C ARG A 79 -7.54 7.24 -11.86
N ARG A 80 -6.51 7.99 -12.18
CA ARG A 80 -5.71 8.73 -11.18
C ARG A 80 -6.31 10.10 -10.86
N LEU A 81 -6.06 10.58 -9.66
CA LEU A 81 -6.43 11.95 -9.27
C LEU A 81 -5.76 13.03 -10.14
N SER A 82 -4.59 12.72 -10.72
CA SER A 82 -3.88 13.63 -11.65
C SER A 82 -4.70 13.99 -12.90
N GLU A 83 -5.67 13.16 -13.29
CA GLU A 83 -6.60 13.48 -14.38
C GLU A 83 -7.48 14.72 -14.09
N ASP A 84 -7.58 15.08 -12.83
CA ASP A 84 -8.29 16.28 -12.36
C ASP A 84 -7.33 17.34 -11.80
N GLU A 85 -6.07 17.33 -12.23
CA GLU A 85 -5.09 18.35 -11.82
C GLU A 85 -5.58 19.77 -12.15
N GLY A 86 -5.30 20.73 -11.26
CA GLY A 86 -5.77 22.11 -11.37
C GLY A 86 -7.25 22.34 -10.97
N ARG A 87 -8.01 21.29 -10.67
CA ARG A 87 -9.38 21.39 -10.17
C ARG A 87 -9.42 21.32 -8.64
N LYS A 88 -10.42 21.99 -8.04
CA LYS A 88 -10.65 21.92 -6.58
C LYS A 88 -11.12 20.53 -6.12
N TRP A 89 -11.76 19.77 -7.01
CA TRP A 89 -12.27 18.42 -6.77
C TRP A 89 -11.65 17.47 -7.77
N GLY A 90 -11.31 16.31 -7.30
CA GLY A 90 -10.84 15.21 -8.13
C GLY A 90 -11.39 13.87 -7.63
N VAL A 91 -11.51 12.91 -8.54
CA VAL A 91 -11.95 11.55 -8.23
C VAL A 91 -10.96 10.57 -8.85
N GLY A 92 -10.47 9.64 -8.03
CA GLY A 92 -9.64 8.53 -8.47
C GLY A 92 -10.28 7.20 -8.08
N TYR A 93 -9.98 6.15 -8.80
CA TYR A 93 -10.38 4.78 -8.45
C TYR A 93 -9.50 3.78 -9.18
N GLY A 94 -9.38 2.59 -8.63
CA GLY A 94 -8.63 1.51 -9.26
C GLY A 94 -9.10 0.15 -8.81
N LEU A 95 -8.98 -0.80 -9.71
CA LEU A 95 -9.16 -2.22 -9.45
C LEU A 95 -8.08 -3.01 -10.17
N GLU A 96 -7.34 -3.80 -9.41
CA GLU A 96 -6.34 -4.73 -9.93
C GLU A 96 -6.55 -6.12 -9.33
N ALA A 97 -6.57 -7.12 -10.16
CA ALA A 97 -6.72 -8.50 -9.76
C ALA A 97 -5.72 -9.40 -10.49
N ALA A 98 -5.21 -10.39 -9.79
CA ALA A 98 -4.26 -11.36 -10.33
C ALA A 98 -4.77 -12.78 -10.19
N VAL A 99 -4.55 -13.57 -11.24
CA VAL A 99 -4.61 -15.03 -11.20
C VAL A 99 -3.20 -15.57 -11.03
N THR A 100 -2.99 -16.44 -10.07
CA THR A 100 -1.66 -16.86 -9.62
C THR A 100 -1.50 -18.38 -9.69
N SER A 101 -0.28 -18.83 -9.82
CA SER A 101 0.13 -20.24 -9.72
C SER A 101 1.37 -20.35 -8.85
N GLY A 102 1.38 -21.30 -7.92
CA GLY A 102 2.45 -21.41 -6.92
C GLY A 102 2.43 -20.30 -5.87
N PHE A 103 1.27 -19.73 -5.59
CA PHE A 103 1.03 -18.76 -4.53
C PHE A 103 0.11 -19.36 -3.47
N THR A 104 -0.02 -18.68 -2.33
CA THR A 104 -0.95 -19.08 -1.25
C THR A 104 -2.42 -19.02 -1.68
N SER A 105 -2.79 -18.00 -2.49
CA SER A 105 -4.14 -17.86 -3.05
C SER A 105 -4.07 -17.92 -4.56
N ARG A 106 -5.03 -18.55 -5.23
CA ARG A 106 -5.10 -18.61 -6.70
C ARG A 106 -5.64 -17.33 -7.34
N PHE A 107 -6.38 -16.56 -6.58
CA PHE A 107 -6.93 -15.29 -7.00
C PHE A 107 -6.59 -14.24 -5.95
N VAL A 108 -6.08 -13.10 -6.38
CA VAL A 108 -5.64 -12.00 -5.53
C VAL A 108 -6.25 -10.71 -6.04
N VAL A 109 -7.00 -10.02 -5.20
CA VAL A 109 -7.31 -8.61 -5.43
C VAL A 109 -6.12 -7.81 -4.90
N GLN A 110 -5.34 -7.24 -5.80
CA GLN A 110 -4.12 -6.51 -5.46
C GLN A 110 -4.45 -5.10 -4.99
N GLN A 111 -5.28 -4.41 -5.75
CA GLN A 111 -5.81 -3.11 -5.40
C GLN A 111 -7.31 -3.04 -5.67
N ALA A 112 -8.06 -2.38 -4.80
CA ALA A 112 -9.46 -2.03 -5.00
C ALA A 112 -9.77 -0.80 -4.15
N TYR A 113 -9.85 0.36 -4.77
CA TYR A 113 -10.01 1.62 -4.04
C TYR A 113 -10.84 2.65 -4.81
N VAL A 114 -11.37 3.59 -4.04
CA VAL A 114 -11.91 4.85 -4.52
C VAL A 114 -11.31 5.98 -3.70
N GLU A 115 -11.08 7.12 -4.33
CA GLU A 115 -10.52 8.28 -3.66
C GLU A 115 -11.14 9.57 -4.19
N GLY A 116 -11.26 10.54 -3.29
CA GLY A 116 -11.75 11.87 -3.61
C GLY A 116 -10.81 12.93 -3.07
N ARG A 117 -10.44 13.88 -3.93
CA ARG A 117 -9.68 15.05 -3.54
C ARG A 117 -10.60 16.26 -3.39
N TRP A 118 -10.42 16.99 -2.30
CA TRP A 118 -10.98 18.30 -2.11
C TRP A 118 -9.89 19.27 -1.67
N LEU A 119 -9.62 20.26 -2.53
CA LEU A 119 -8.48 21.18 -2.37
C LEU A 119 -7.16 20.39 -2.29
N HIS A 120 -6.57 20.32 -1.11
CA HIS A 120 -5.31 19.62 -0.83
C HIS A 120 -5.51 18.27 -0.13
N GLY A 121 -6.70 18.03 0.44
CA GLY A 121 -7.02 16.81 1.17
C GLY A 121 -7.54 15.71 0.25
N VAL A 122 -7.06 14.48 0.46
CA VAL A 122 -7.51 13.27 -0.23
C VAL A 122 -8.07 12.30 0.78
N LEU A 123 -9.30 11.85 0.56
CA LEU A 123 -9.92 10.74 1.27
C LEU A 123 -9.92 9.53 0.34
N SER A 124 -9.28 8.44 0.76
CA SER A 124 -9.30 7.17 0.05
C SER A 124 -9.91 6.06 0.89
N ILE A 125 -10.63 5.14 0.24
CA ILE A 125 -11.27 3.98 0.86
C ILE A 125 -10.94 2.77 0.02
N GLY A 126 -10.42 1.71 0.65
CA GLY A 126 -10.05 0.47 0.02
C GLY A 126 -8.57 0.13 0.14
N SER A 127 -8.12 -0.80 -0.68
CA SER A 127 -6.72 -1.26 -0.75
C SER A 127 -6.01 -0.54 -1.88
N LYS A 128 -5.06 0.32 -1.58
CA LYS A 128 -4.25 1.07 -2.55
C LYS A 128 -2.77 0.91 -2.22
N GLU A 129 -1.95 0.70 -3.22
CA GLU A 129 -0.50 0.77 -3.11
C GLU A 129 -0.07 2.23 -2.90
N HIS A 130 0.79 2.46 -1.92
CA HIS A 130 1.34 3.78 -1.63
C HIS A 130 2.85 3.79 -1.85
N PRO A 131 3.40 4.85 -2.45
CA PRO A 131 4.84 5.01 -2.57
C PRO A 131 5.50 5.11 -1.19
N LEU A 132 6.80 4.84 -1.12
CA LEU A 132 7.58 5.09 0.08
C LEU A 132 7.83 6.59 0.23
N GLU A 133 7.51 7.14 1.40
CA GLU A 133 7.75 8.54 1.70
C GLU A 133 9.22 8.81 2.05
N LEU A 134 9.75 9.94 1.63
CA LEU A 134 11.14 10.38 1.84
C LEU A 134 12.19 9.33 1.40
N LYS A 135 11.82 8.43 0.52
CA LYS A 135 12.68 7.36 0.02
C LYS A 135 12.58 7.22 -1.48
N ASN A 136 13.68 6.86 -2.10
CA ASN A 136 13.69 6.52 -3.50
C ASN A 136 13.13 5.10 -3.70
N ASP A 137 12.04 4.97 -4.41
CA ASP A 137 11.35 3.71 -4.65
C ASP A 137 12.19 2.65 -5.38
N SER A 138 13.16 3.09 -6.17
CA SER A 138 14.03 2.21 -6.95
C SER A 138 15.32 1.83 -6.23
N LEU A 139 15.83 2.68 -5.34
CA LEU A 139 17.12 2.51 -4.69
C LEU A 139 17.02 2.08 -3.22
N SER A 140 15.89 2.36 -2.57
CA SER A 140 15.69 2.02 -1.17
C SER A 140 15.21 0.58 -1.00
N SER A 141 15.76 -0.13 -0.01
CA SER A 141 15.28 -1.47 0.41
C SER A 141 13.93 -1.44 1.13
N GLY A 142 13.37 -0.28 1.39
CA GLY A 142 12.09 -0.08 2.05
C GLY A 142 12.16 0.83 3.27
N SER A 143 10.99 1.18 3.80
CA SER A 143 10.81 1.90 5.06
C SER A 143 10.91 0.92 6.24
N GLN A 144 11.30 1.41 7.40
CA GLN A 144 11.28 0.64 8.65
C GLN A 144 9.87 0.47 9.19
N THR A 145 8.97 1.40 8.88
CA THR A 145 7.59 1.42 9.40
C THR A 145 6.61 0.79 8.42
N LEU A 146 6.57 1.28 7.19
CA LEU A 146 5.66 0.82 6.14
C LEU A 146 6.48 0.41 4.92
N GLY A 147 6.52 -0.88 4.64
CA GLY A 147 7.27 -1.42 3.50
C GLY A 147 6.34 -1.84 2.36
N LYS A 148 6.94 -2.16 1.20
CA LYS A 148 6.24 -2.64 -0.01
C LYS A 148 6.20 -4.18 -0.11
N ASN A 149 6.38 -4.90 1.00
CA ASN A 149 6.43 -6.37 0.98
C ASN A 149 5.09 -7.02 1.31
N ALA A 150 4.20 -6.32 2.01
CA ALA A 150 2.86 -6.79 2.31
C ALA A 150 1.84 -6.27 1.30
N ARG A 151 0.73 -6.98 1.12
CA ARG A 151 -0.41 -6.47 0.34
C ARG A 151 -0.95 -5.19 0.95
N PRO A 152 -1.48 -4.27 0.13
CA PRO A 152 -2.13 -3.09 0.64
C PRO A 152 -3.28 -3.45 1.56
N VAL A 153 -3.30 -2.85 2.74
CA VAL A 153 -4.36 -3.07 3.72
C VAL A 153 -5.61 -2.30 3.32
N PRO A 154 -6.80 -2.93 3.29
CA PRO A 154 -8.06 -2.22 3.16
C PRO A 154 -8.22 -1.21 4.30
N GLN A 155 -8.36 0.07 3.96
CA GLN A 155 -8.34 1.15 4.93
C GLN A 155 -9.16 2.36 4.48
N VAL A 156 -9.52 3.19 5.43
CA VAL A 156 -9.96 4.56 5.22
C VAL A 156 -8.77 5.45 5.55
N ARG A 157 -8.31 6.24 4.59
CA ARG A 157 -7.13 7.08 4.71
C ARG A 157 -7.47 8.52 4.32
N LEU A 158 -7.16 9.45 5.22
CA LEU A 158 -7.18 10.88 4.97
C LEU A 158 -5.74 11.36 4.85
N ALA A 159 -5.40 12.06 3.76
CA ALA A 159 -4.05 12.46 3.47
C ALA A 159 -3.94 13.86 2.86
N LEU A 160 -2.81 14.49 3.08
CA LEU A 160 -2.21 15.51 2.22
C LEU A 160 -1.13 14.75 1.43
N GLU A 161 -1.42 14.37 0.19
CA GLU A 161 -0.51 13.55 -0.62
C GLU A 161 0.68 14.34 -1.16
N ASP A 162 0.47 15.65 -1.37
CA ASP A 162 1.49 16.59 -1.77
C ASP A 162 1.80 17.58 -0.66
N TYR A 163 2.99 18.18 -0.72
CA TYR A 163 3.38 19.20 0.22
C TYR A 163 2.52 20.45 0.08
N TRP A 164 1.61 20.64 1.03
CA TRP A 164 0.79 21.84 1.13
C TRP A 164 1.56 22.96 1.81
N THR A 165 1.72 24.07 1.11
CA THR A 165 2.35 25.28 1.67
C THR A 165 1.45 25.90 2.74
N ILE A 166 1.98 26.01 3.96
CA ILE A 166 1.24 26.57 5.10
C ILE A 166 1.01 28.07 4.86
N PRO A 167 -0.23 28.56 4.85
CA PRO A 167 -0.52 29.98 4.65
C PRO A 167 0.18 30.85 5.71
N GLY A 168 0.69 32.00 5.29
CA GLY A 168 1.39 32.94 6.16
C GLY A 168 2.88 32.67 6.36
N THR A 169 3.41 31.58 5.87
CA THR A 169 4.84 31.22 5.99
C THR A 169 5.70 31.74 4.83
N ARG A 170 5.11 32.53 3.93
CA ARG A 170 5.77 33.08 2.73
C ARG A 170 6.44 32.01 1.86
N GLY A 171 5.84 30.83 1.75
CA GLY A 171 6.37 29.72 0.95
C GLY A 171 7.55 28.95 1.59
N TRP A 172 7.82 29.11 2.88
CA TRP A 172 8.95 28.44 3.54
C TRP A 172 8.59 27.14 4.24
N LEU A 173 7.34 26.96 4.66
CA LEU A 173 6.94 25.76 5.37
C LEU A 173 5.87 25.00 4.59
N HIS A 174 6.10 23.72 4.43
CA HIS A 174 5.19 22.81 3.73
C HIS A 174 4.92 21.59 4.59
N LEU A 175 3.66 21.15 4.58
CA LEU A 175 3.18 20.02 5.35
C LEU A 175 2.63 18.94 4.41
N LYS A 176 2.99 17.70 4.68
CA LYS A 176 2.45 16.50 4.06
C LYS A 176 2.16 15.46 5.13
N GLY A 177 1.25 14.52 4.89
CA GLY A 177 1.02 13.45 5.84
C GLY A 177 -0.27 12.71 5.65
N HIS A 178 -0.52 11.73 6.52
CA HIS A 178 -1.75 10.95 6.48
C HIS A 178 -2.15 10.40 7.85
N ILE A 179 -3.41 10.02 7.94
CA ILE A 179 -3.98 9.21 9.03
C ILE A 179 -4.85 8.15 8.36
N ALA A 180 -4.68 6.89 8.77
CA ALA A 180 -5.43 5.79 8.22
C ALA A 180 -5.82 4.76 9.28
N TYR A 181 -7.00 4.17 9.09
CA TYR A 181 -7.47 3.01 9.85
C TYR A 181 -7.96 1.95 8.88
N GLY A 182 -7.58 0.71 9.13
CA GLY A 182 -7.89 -0.42 8.28
C GLY A 182 -8.03 -1.71 9.06
N LYS A 183 -8.26 -2.78 8.31
CA LYS A 183 -8.35 -4.13 8.85
C LYS A 183 -7.46 -5.05 8.03
N MET A 184 -6.63 -5.83 8.73
CA MET A 184 -5.81 -6.86 8.09
C MET A 184 -6.70 -7.95 7.49
N THR A 185 -6.33 -8.43 6.32
CA THR A 185 -7.02 -9.54 5.64
C THR A 185 -5.98 -10.55 5.19
N ASP A 186 -6.24 -11.84 5.38
CA ASP A 186 -5.32 -12.91 5.03
C ASP A 186 -5.97 -14.11 4.33
N ASP A 187 -7.28 -14.02 4.03
CA ASP A 187 -8.05 -15.10 3.38
C ASP A 187 -7.93 -16.45 4.16
N ASN A 188 -7.99 -16.39 5.50
CA ASN A 188 -7.76 -17.50 6.41
C ASN A 188 -6.36 -18.15 6.33
N TRP A 189 -5.41 -17.51 5.66
CA TRP A 189 -4.09 -18.07 5.42
C TRP A 189 -3.36 -18.46 6.72
N GLN A 190 -3.43 -17.60 7.75
CA GLN A 190 -2.77 -17.88 9.02
C GLN A 190 -3.35 -19.15 9.68
N HIS A 191 -4.66 -19.30 9.65
CA HIS A 191 -5.33 -20.47 10.20
C HIS A 191 -4.96 -21.77 9.44
N GLU A 192 -4.90 -21.71 8.12
CA GLU A 192 -4.54 -22.85 7.27
C GLU A 192 -3.05 -23.18 7.36
N PHE A 193 -2.18 -22.17 7.27
CA PHE A 193 -0.72 -22.32 7.31
C PHE A 193 -0.23 -22.90 8.64
N THR A 194 -0.78 -22.45 9.75
CA THR A 194 -0.41 -22.98 11.06
C THR A 194 -0.90 -24.41 11.27
N GLN A 195 -1.76 -24.90 10.40
CA GLN A 195 -2.37 -26.25 10.47
C GLN A 195 -2.94 -26.55 11.86
N ARG A 196 -3.44 -25.51 12.54
CA ARG A 196 -3.91 -25.57 13.93
C ARG A 196 -2.84 -26.05 14.93
N LYS A 197 -1.54 -25.84 14.64
CA LYS A 197 -0.44 -26.25 15.53
C LYS A 197 0.25 -25.08 16.23
N SER A 198 0.02 -23.86 15.75
CA SER A 198 0.64 -22.64 16.27
C SER A 198 -0.40 -21.59 16.62
N LYS A 199 0.02 -20.59 17.35
CA LYS A 199 -0.79 -19.40 17.61
C LYS A 199 -0.95 -18.60 16.31
N PHE A 200 -2.12 -18.02 16.12
CA PHE A 200 -2.40 -17.07 15.05
C PHE A 200 -3.35 -15.99 15.54
N SER A 201 -3.42 -14.89 14.83
CA SER A 201 -4.32 -13.76 15.11
C SER A 201 -5.23 -13.51 13.93
N ASP A 202 -6.48 -13.18 14.20
CA ASP A 202 -7.52 -12.92 13.23
C ASP A 202 -8.24 -11.61 13.54
N ASP A 203 -8.87 -11.01 12.52
CA ASP A 203 -9.62 -9.75 12.63
C ASP A 203 -8.81 -8.57 13.19
N VAL A 204 -7.49 -8.56 12.97
CA VAL A 204 -6.60 -7.54 13.48
C VAL A 204 -6.84 -6.22 12.77
N LEU A 205 -6.96 -5.14 13.54
CA LEU A 205 -7.09 -3.78 13.05
C LEU A 205 -5.71 -3.16 12.82
N PHE A 206 -5.64 -2.27 11.87
CA PHE A 206 -4.43 -1.56 11.47
C PHE A 206 -4.63 -0.05 11.58
N HIS A 207 -3.65 0.63 12.13
CA HIS A 207 -3.58 2.09 12.11
C HIS A 207 -2.22 2.54 11.61
N SER A 208 -2.22 3.57 10.76
CA SER A 208 -1.00 4.28 10.38
C SER A 208 -1.23 5.77 10.35
N LYS A 209 -0.18 6.50 10.66
CA LYS A 209 -0.12 7.95 10.49
C LYS A 209 1.30 8.38 10.19
N ALA A 210 1.41 9.49 9.48
CA ALA A 210 2.68 10.14 9.22
C ALA A 210 2.48 11.65 9.09
N GLY A 211 3.52 12.38 9.46
CA GLY A 211 3.61 13.81 9.22
C GLY A 211 5.00 14.17 8.74
N TYR A 212 5.09 14.97 7.70
CA TYR A 212 6.34 15.43 7.09
C TYR A 212 6.32 16.94 6.98
N LEU A 213 7.38 17.56 7.45
CA LEU A 213 7.61 18.99 7.36
C LEU A 213 8.78 19.23 6.40
N LYS A 214 8.54 20.06 5.37
CA LYS A 214 9.59 20.56 4.49
C LYS A 214 9.80 22.05 4.78
N ILE A 215 11.06 22.43 4.97
CA ILE A 215 11.54 23.80 5.12
C ILE A 215 12.36 24.14 3.89
N GLY A 216 11.96 25.15 3.15
CA GLY A 216 12.61 25.64 1.94
C GLY A 216 11.65 26.45 1.12
N ASN A 217 12.15 27.32 0.25
CA ASN A 217 11.32 28.13 -0.61
C ASN A 217 11.75 27.95 -2.07
N GLU A 218 10.90 27.34 -2.87
CA GLU A 218 11.16 27.05 -4.29
C GLU A 218 10.99 28.29 -5.19
N GLU A 219 10.27 29.31 -4.71
CA GLU A 219 10.08 30.58 -5.45
C GLU A 219 11.29 31.52 -5.32
N VAL A 220 12.12 31.30 -4.29
CA VAL A 220 13.35 32.06 -4.06
C VAL A 220 14.52 31.14 -4.33
N PHE A 221 15.56 31.63 -5.01
CA PHE A 221 16.77 30.82 -5.20
C PHE A 221 17.35 30.39 -3.84
N CYS A 222 16.98 29.17 -3.42
CA CYS A 222 17.44 28.55 -2.21
C CYS A 222 18.11 27.21 -2.57
N PRO A 223 19.44 27.07 -2.42
CA PRO A 223 20.16 25.90 -2.89
C PRO A 223 19.93 24.64 -2.03
N TRP A 224 19.19 24.76 -0.94
CA TRP A 224 18.95 23.63 -0.04
C TRP A 224 17.55 23.71 0.60
N SER A 225 17.02 22.54 0.90
CA SER A 225 15.80 22.34 1.68
C SER A 225 16.04 21.26 2.73
N LEU A 226 15.27 21.29 3.80
CA LEU A 226 15.25 20.31 4.87
C LEU A 226 13.89 19.64 4.93
N GLU A 227 13.86 18.30 4.84
CA GLU A 227 12.65 17.51 5.01
C GLU A 227 12.81 16.61 6.24
N MET A 228 11.82 16.64 7.11
CA MET A 228 11.73 15.82 8.32
C MET A 228 10.39 15.11 8.36
N GLY A 229 10.37 13.85 8.77
CA GLY A 229 9.14 13.07 8.87
C GLY A 229 9.12 12.17 10.08
N LEU A 230 7.91 11.93 10.58
CA LEU A 230 7.62 10.94 11.59
C LEU A 230 6.54 10.01 11.07
N GLU A 231 6.83 8.71 11.06
CA GLU A 231 5.90 7.66 10.67
C GLU A 231 5.59 6.75 11.87
N MET A 232 4.36 6.34 11.99
CA MET A 232 3.91 5.37 12.97
C MET A 232 2.92 4.40 12.33
N ALA A 233 3.06 3.13 12.65
CA ALA A 233 2.07 2.10 12.35
C ALA A 233 1.92 1.18 13.56
N CYS A 234 0.70 0.72 13.81
CA CYS A 234 0.43 -0.27 14.82
C CYS A 234 -0.70 -1.21 14.42
N LEU A 235 -0.69 -2.39 15.02
CA LEU A 235 -1.75 -3.36 14.99
C LEU A 235 -2.47 -3.34 16.34
N PHE A 236 -3.78 -3.46 16.35
CA PHE A 236 -4.58 -3.49 17.56
C PHE A 236 -5.87 -4.27 17.36
N GLY A 237 -6.60 -4.54 18.43
CA GLY A 237 -7.83 -5.33 18.34
C GLY A 237 -7.56 -6.78 17.92
N GLY A 238 -8.57 -7.39 17.30
CA GLY A 238 -8.48 -8.75 16.81
C GLY A 238 -8.64 -9.82 17.89
N SER A 239 -8.50 -11.06 17.48
CA SER A 239 -8.58 -12.24 18.34
C SER A 239 -7.38 -13.13 18.13
N SER A 240 -6.76 -13.58 19.22
CA SER A 240 -5.64 -14.50 19.17
C SER A 240 -6.08 -15.90 19.59
N TRP A 241 -5.68 -16.87 18.80
CA TRP A 241 -6.10 -18.26 18.90
C TRP A 241 -4.91 -19.18 19.14
N LYS A 242 -5.12 -20.25 19.88
CA LYS A 242 -4.15 -21.33 20.07
C LYS A 242 -4.87 -22.66 20.13
N ILE A 243 -4.13 -23.72 19.89
CA ILE A 243 -4.64 -25.09 20.08
C ILE A 243 -4.25 -25.59 21.48
N VAL A 244 -5.25 -26.06 22.21
CA VAL A 244 -5.10 -26.71 23.51
C VAL A 244 -5.83 -28.05 23.45
N ASN A 245 -5.10 -29.15 23.67
CA ASN A 245 -5.65 -30.50 23.60
C ASN A 245 -6.42 -30.83 22.31
N GLY A 246 -6.00 -30.25 21.17
CA GLY A 246 -6.64 -30.47 19.87
C GLY A 246 -7.83 -29.54 19.58
N GLU A 247 -8.23 -28.73 20.52
CA GLU A 247 -9.31 -27.75 20.35
C GLU A 247 -8.77 -26.34 20.12
N LEU A 248 -9.44 -25.57 19.29
CA LEU A 248 -9.13 -24.16 19.01
C LEU A 248 -9.70 -23.28 20.12
N VAL A 249 -8.83 -22.62 20.87
CA VAL A 249 -9.19 -21.78 22.01
C VAL A 249 -8.79 -20.33 21.74
N ASN A 250 -9.75 -19.41 21.88
CA ASN A 250 -9.45 -17.98 21.91
C ASN A 250 -8.82 -17.66 23.28
N PHE A 251 -7.57 -17.21 23.28
CA PHE A 251 -6.87 -16.89 24.53
C PHE A 251 -6.69 -15.40 24.78
N SER A 252 -6.91 -14.55 23.76
CA SER A 252 -6.87 -13.09 23.88
C SER A 252 -7.79 -12.46 22.85
N LYS A 253 -8.52 -11.44 23.27
CA LYS A 253 -9.34 -10.62 22.40
C LYS A 253 -9.00 -9.15 22.67
N GLY A 254 -8.46 -8.50 21.65
CA GLY A 254 -8.14 -7.06 21.70
C GLY A 254 -9.40 -6.19 21.64
N GLY A 255 -9.31 -5.01 22.22
CA GLY A 255 -10.39 -4.04 22.20
C GLY A 255 -10.62 -3.43 20.81
N THR A 256 -11.88 -3.18 20.48
CA THR A 256 -12.30 -2.56 19.21
C THR A 256 -13.23 -1.37 19.43
N GLY A 257 -13.27 -0.82 20.64
CA GLY A 257 -14.05 0.36 21.00
C GLY A 257 -13.35 1.66 20.59
N LEU A 258 -14.07 2.78 20.66
CA LEU A 258 -13.52 4.11 20.33
C LEU A 258 -12.27 4.46 21.14
N GLY A 259 -12.19 4.00 22.41
CA GLY A 259 -11.02 4.17 23.25
C GLY A 259 -9.76 3.47 22.70
N ASP A 260 -9.95 2.29 22.07
CA ASP A 260 -8.85 1.52 21.49
C ASP A 260 -8.33 2.18 20.20
N TYR A 261 -9.23 2.72 19.38
CA TYR A 261 -8.84 3.57 18.23
C TYR A 261 -8.05 4.80 18.67
N TRP A 262 -8.45 5.43 19.78
CA TRP A 262 -7.71 6.57 20.33
C TRP A 262 -6.34 6.16 20.88
N ARG A 263 -6.24 5.02 21.57
CA ARG A 263 -4.96 4.48 22.03
C ARG A 263 -4.03 4.13 20.89
N ALA A 264 -4.56 3.57 19.81
CA ALA A 264 -3.78 3.34 18.59
C ALA A 264 -3.28 4.65 17.95
N PHE A 265 -4.06 5.72 18.05
CA PHE A 265 -3.65 7.03 17.54
C PHE A 265 -2.59 7.70 18.42
N VAL A 266 -2.74 7.69 19.74
CA VAL A 266 -1.77 8.31 20.66
C VAL A 266 -0.65 7.31 20.94
N PRO A 267 0.62 7.62 20.62
CA PRO A 267 1.72 6.72 20.91
C PRO A 267 1.86 6.57 22.44
N GLY A 268 1.29 5.52 22.98
CA GLY A 268 1.52 5.05 24.34
C GLY A 268 2.51 3.89 24.29
N GLY A 269 3.27 3.66 25.35
CA GLY A 269 4.08 2.45 25.46
C GLY A 269 3.21 1.19 25.39
N ALA A 270 3.75 0.08 24.91
CA ALA A 270 3.09 -1.21 25.00
C ALA A 270 2.78 -1.55 26.47
N GLU A 271 1.56 -1.99 26.75
CA GLU A 271 1.25 -2.48 28.08
C GLU A 271 2.06 -3.77 28.35
N PRO A 272 2.68 -3.92 29.52
CA PRO A 272 3.41 -5.14 29.85
C PRO A 272 2.41 -6.31 29.85
N GLY A 273 2.53 -7.23 28.90
CA GLY A 273 1.73 -8.45 28.84
C GLY A 273 0.86 -8.66 27.61
N GLU A 274 0.92 -7.79 26.61
CA GLU A 274 0.35 -8.05 25.28
C GLU A 274 1.31 -8.72 24.31
#